data_d7ce79525a7a57bb74ad0322de6d034d
#
_entry.id   d7ce79525a7a57bb74ad0322de6d034d
#
_cell.length_a   1.000
_cell.length_b   1.000
_cell.length_c   1.000
_cell.angle_alpha   90.00
_cell.angle_beta   90.00
_cell.angle_gamma   90.00
#
_symmetry.space_group_name_H-M   'P 1'
#
loop_
_entity.id
_entity.type
_entity.pdbx_description
1 polymer ?
#
loop_
_entity_poly.entity_id
_entity_poly.type
_entity_poly.pdbx_seq_one_letter_code
_entity_poly.pdbx_strand_id
1 'polypeptide(L)'
;MKHERHYSVEQANAALEWVADRLERLRSAREQLSDEEAREALGEAAPGNGGGAPGRVVSEAFLELQRSLRELQEMEIVLRDLDRGLVDFPAKRDGREVYLCWEEGESEVGYWHDPEAGYGGRRPI
;
A
#
# COMPACT_ATOMS: atom_id res chain seq x y z
N MET A 1 -17.18 -9.40 3.66
CA MET A 1 -15.96 -8.67 4.05
C MET A 1 -15.46 -7.83 2.88
N LYS A 2 -14.76 -6.74 3.16
CA LYS A 2 -14.28 -5.83 2.12
C LYS A 2 -13.22 -6.45 1.20
N HIS A 3 -12.32 -7.27 1.78
CA HIS A 3 -11.23 -7.88 1.05
C HIS A 3 -11.47 -9.35 0.77
N GLU A 4 -10.99 -9.83 -0.37
CA GLU A 4 -11.03 -11.25 -0.70
C GLU A 4 -9.79 -11.97 -0.18
N ARG A 5 -8.64 -11.27 -0.17
CA ARG A 5 -7.37 -11.81 0.33
C ARG A 5 -7.21 -11.45 1.80
N HIS A 6 -6.87 -12.44 2.61
CA HIS A 6 -6.56 -12.25 4.03
C HIS A 6 -5.22 -12.87 4.35
N TYR A 7 -4.43 -12.17 5.13
CA TYR A 7 -3.07 -12.55 5.49
C TYR A 7 -3.03 -13.11 6.89
N SER A 8 -2.27 -14.19 7.09
CA SER A 8 -1.81 -14.56 8.43
C SER A 8 -0.65 -13.66 8.81
N VAL A 9 -0.28 -13.63 10.10
CA VAL A 9 0.90 -12.89 10.55
C VAL A 9 2.15 -13.37 9.80
N GLU A 10 2.29 -14.69 9.62
CA GLU A 10 3.43 -15.26 8.90
C GLU A 10 3.46 -14.81 7.44
N GLN A 11 2.33 -14.80 6.78
CA GLN A 11 2.23 -14.34 5.39
C GLN A 11 2.55 -12.85 5.26
N ALA A 12 2.06 -12.04 6.18
CA ALA A 12 2.35 -10.61 6.19
C ALA A 12 3.85 -10.36 6.40
N ASN A 13 4.46 -11.05 7.36
CA ASN A 13 5.89 -10.95 7.59
C ASN A 13 6.71 -11.40 6.38
N ALA A 14 6.28 -12.44 5.70
CA ALA A 14 6.96 -12.91 4.49
C ALA A 14 6.91 -11.91 3.34
N ALA A 15 5.94 -11.00 3.35
CA ALA A 15 5.77 -9.99 2.31
C ALA A 15 6.54 -8.69 2.58
N LEU A 16 7.13 -8.51 3.77
CA LEU A 16 7.69 -7.21 4.17
C LEU A 16 8.82 -6.73 3.27
N GLU A 17 9.72 -7.59 2.82
CA GLU A 17 10.80 -7.17 1.92
C GLU A 17 10.24 -6.68 0.59
N TRP A 18 9.27 -7.39 0.07
CA TRP A 18 8.60 -7.02 -1.18
C TRP A 18 7.87 -5.68 -1.04
N VAL A 19 7.17 -5.49 0.09
CA VAL A 19 6.47 -4.23 0.40
C VAL A 19 7.48 -3.08 0.52
N ALA A 20 8.55 -3.27 1.28
CA ALA A 20 9.57 -2.24 1.47
C ALA A 20 10.20 -1.82 0.13
N ASP A 21 10.43 -2.77 -0.77
CA ASP A 21 10.92 -2.47 -2.12
C ASP A 21 9.93 -1.61 -2.90
N ARG A 22 8.63 -1.91 -2.83
CA ARG A 22 7.60 -1.11 -3.51
C ARG A 22 7.49 0.29 -2.92
N LEU A 23 7.60 0.42 -1.61
CA LEU A 23 7.59 1.74 -0.96
C LEU A 23 8.77 2.59 -1.42
N GLU A 24 9.96 1.99 -1.53
CA GLU A 24 11.15 2.69 -2.00
C GLU A 24 10.99 3.13 -3.46
N ARG A 25 10.45 2.28 -4.32
CA ARG A 25 10.17 2.61 -5.72
C ARG A 25 9.17 3.77 -5.83
N LEU A 26 8.14 3.76 -4.99
CA LEU A 26 7.15 4.83 -4.95
C LEU A 26 7.79 6.16 -4.54
N ARG A 27 8.62 6.15 -3.49
CA ARG A 27 9.30 7.37 -3.02
C ARG A 27 10.28 7.91 -4.05
N SER A 28 11.10 7.04 -4.64
CA SER A 28 12.07 7.43 -5.65
C SER A 28 11.41 8.01 -6.89
N ALA A 29 10.34 7.39 -7.35
CA ALA A 29 9.59 7.87 -8.51
C ALA A 29 8.93 9.23 -8.20
N ARG A 30 8.34 9.36 -7.02
CA ARG A 30 7.69 10.61 -6.60
C ARG A 30 8.67 11.78 -6.59
N GLU A 31 9.91 11.55 -6.16
CA GLU A 31 10.94 12.59 -6.12
C GLU A 31 11.29 13.13 -7.50
N GLN A 32 11.10 12.34 -8.54
CA GLN A 32 11.41 12.72 -9.92
C GLN A 32 10.24 13.42 -10.62
N LEU A 33 9.10 13.56 -9.95
CA LEU A 33 7.88 14.12 -10.51
C LEU A 33 7.52 15.42 -9.81
N SER A 34 6.80 16.31 -10.50
CA SER A 34 6.14 17.43 -9.84
C SER A 34 5.01 16.89 -8.96
N ASP A 35 4.56 17.68 -7.99
CA ASP A 35 3.44 17.29 -7.13
C ASP A 35 2.17 16.98 -7.94
N GLU A 36 1.93 17.75 -8.99
CA GLU A 36 0.79 17.53 -9.88
C GLU A 36 0.90 16.20 -10.62
N GLU A 37 2.08 15.92 -11.19
CA GLU A 37 2.32 14.66 -11.89
C GLU A 37 2.19 13.44 -10.95
N ALA A 38 2.75 13.55 -9.74
CA ALA A 38 2.65 12.47 -8.76
C ALA A 38 1.19 12.22 -8.36
N ARG A 39 0.43 13.27 -8.12
CA ARG A 39 -0.98 13.18 -7.77
C ARG A 39 -1.79 12.52 -8.89
N GLU A 40 -1.52 12.91 -10.12
CA GLU A 40 -2.17 12.35 -11.30
C GLU A 40 -1.83 10.87 -11.47
N ALA A 41 -0.55 10.50 -11.33
CA ALA A 41 -0.11 9.12 -11.43
C ALA A 41 -0.79 8.22 -10.39
N LEU A 42 -0.88 8.68 -9.15
CA LEU A 42 -1.54 7.95 -8.07
C LEU A 42 -3.04 7.84 -8.31
N GLY A 43 -3.66 8.91 -8.82
CA GLY A 43 -5.08 8.92 -9.14
C GLY A 43 -5.44 7.96 -10.27
N GLU A 44 -4.63 7.90 -11.31
CA GLU A 44 -4.84 6.98 -12.44
C GLU A 44 -4.63 5.51 -12.05
N ALA A 45 -3.82 5.24 -11.04
CA ALA A 45 -3.60 3.89 -10.53
C ALA A 45 -4.73 3.43 -9.61
N ALA A 46 -5.57 4.34 -9.12
CA ALA A 46 -6.65 4.00 -8.19
C ALA A 46 -7.66 3.03 -8.83
N PRO A 47 -8.24 2.11 -8.05
CA PRO A 47 -9.26 1.21 -8.56
C PRO A 47 -10.44 1.97 -9.16
N GLY A 48 -10.90 1.51 -10.32
CA GLY A 48 -12.03 2.12 -11.02
C GLY A 48 -11.67 3.27 -11.94
N ASN A 49 -10.44 3.78 -11.89
CA ASN A 49 -9.97 4.77 -12.85
C ASN A 49 -9.45 4.05 -14.09
N GLY A 50 -9.72 4.60 -15.25
CA GLY A 50 -9.17 4.12 -16.51
C GLY A 50 -7.69 4.43 -16.63
N GLY A 51 -7.07 4.00 -17.70
CA GLY A 51 -5.68 4.36 -18.02
C GLY A 51 -5.55 5.85 -18.30
N GLY A 52 -4.33 6.30 -18.53
CA GLY A 52 -4.06 7.70 -18.87
C GLY A 52 -4.74 8.17 -20.15
N ALA A 53 -4.76 9.46 -20.37
CA ALA A 53 -5.33 10.05 -21.58
C ALA A 53 -4.61 9.55 -22.84
N PRO A 54 -5.35 9.16 -23.91
CA PRO A 54 -4.74 8.70 -25.14
C PRO A 54 -3.78 9.75 -25.74
N GLY A 55 -2.63 9.29 -26.21
CA GLY A 55 -1.64 10.15 -26.84
C GLY A 55 -0.76 10.96 -25.89
N ARG A 56 -0.98 10.85 -24.59
CA ARG A 56 -0.16 11.54 -23.60
C ARG A 56 1.19 10.84 -23.41
N VAL A 57 2.27 11.64 -23.43
CA VAL A 57 3.59 11.13 -23.14
C VAL A 57 3.83 11.23 -21.63
N VAL A 58 4.20 10.11 -21.02
CA VAL A 58 4.47 10.04 -19.59
C VAL A 58 5.92 9.57 -19.36
N SER A 59 6.50 10.01 -18.24
CA SER A 59 7.88 9.66 -17.89
C SER A 59 7.95 8.24 -17.31
N GLU A 60 9.17 7.70 -17.27
CA GLU A 60 9.45 6.44 -16.60
C GLU A 60 9.07 6.50 -15.12
N ALA A 61 9.35 7.65 -14.46
CA ALA A 61 8.98 7.83 -13.06
C ALA A 61 7.46 7.79 -12.85
N PHE A 62 6.70 8.39 -13.77
CA PHE A 62 5.25 8.35 -13.72
C PHE A 62 4.74 6.91 -13.81
N LEU A 63 5.26 6.15 -14.77
CA LEU A 63 4.87 4.75 -14.96
C LEU A 63 5.28 3.87 -13.77
N GLU A 64 6.46 4.12 -13.22
CA GLU A 64 6.93 3.36 -12.04
C GLU A 64 6.04 3.61 -10.82
N LEU A 65 5.64 4.86 -10.59
CA LEU A 65 4.75 5.20 -9.50
C LEU A 65 3.42 4.46 -9.64
N GLN A 66 2.84 4.48 -10.83
CA GLN A 66 1.59 3.77 -11.12
C GLN A 66 1.74 2.26 -10.92
N ARG A 67 2.81 1.69 -11.45
CA ARG A 67 3.06 0.23 -11.41
C ARG A 67 3.21 -0.25 -9.98
N SER A 68 4.04 0.42 -9.19
CA SER A 68 4.31 0.00 -7.82
C SER A 68 3.05 0.10 -6.93
N LEU A 69 2.26 1.15 -7.11
CA LEU A 69 1.00 1.28 -6.37
C LEU A 69 0.01 0.19 -6.79
N ARG A 70 -0.10 -0.07 -8.09
CA ARG A 70 -1.01 -1.09 -8.62
C ARG A 70 -0.64 -2.48 -8.12
N GLU A 71 0.65 -2.80 -8.02
CA GLU A 71 1.10 -4.07 -7.48
C GLU A 71 0.69 -4.26 -6.02
N LEU A 72 0.79 -3.21 -5.20
CA LEU A 72 0.28 -3.25 -3.82
C LEU A 72 -1.22 -3.49 -3.80
N GLN A 73 -1.95 -2.79 -4.65
CA GLN A 73 -3.42 -2.92 -4.74
C GLN A 73 -3.85 -4.33 -5.17
N GLU A 74 -3.14 -4.94 -6.11
CA GLU A 74 -3.42 -6.30 -6.57
C GLU A 74 -3.22 -7.33 -5.46
N MET A 75 -2.31 -7.07 -4.55
CA MET A 75 -2.09 -7.90 -3.36
C MET A 75 -3.02 -7.50 -2.21
N GLU A 76 -3.88 -6.52 -2.42
CA GLU A 76 -4.80 -5.97 -1.41
C GLU A 76 -4.09 -5.43 -0.17
N ILE A 77 -2.82 -5.03 -0.33
CA ILE A 77 -2.06 -4.37 0.72
C ILE A 77 -2.37 -2.88 0.64
N VAL A 78 -2.90 -2.33 1.73
CA VAL A 78 -3.41 -0.96 1.76
C VAL A 78 -2.30 -0.01 2.21
N LEU A 79 -1.90 0.88 1.32
CA LEU A 79 -0.92 1.93 1.63
C LEU A 79 -1.64 3.07 2.38
N ARG A 80 -1.22 3.34 3.61
CA ARG A 80 -1.83 4.40 4.43
C ARG A 80 -1.02 5.69 4.43
N ASP A 81 0.30 5.58 4.50
CA ASP A 81 1.19 6.75 4.53
C ASP A 81 2.52 6.36 3.91
N LEU A 82 2.81 6.93 2.73
CA LEU A 82 4.02 6.59 2.00
C LEU A 82 5.29 7.09 2.71
N ASP A 83 5.24 8.27 3.29
CA ASP A 83 6.41 8.86 3.95
C ASP A 83 6.83 8.05 5.18
N ARG A 84 5.85 7.54 5.92
CA ARG A 84 6.09 6.70 7.09
C ARG A 84 6.30 5.24 6.74
N GLY A 85 5.96 4.84 5.52
CA GLY A 85 5.95 3.44 5.14
C GLY A 85 4.91 2.63 5.91
N LEU A 86 3.73 3.22 6.10
CA LEU A 86 2.64 2.62 6.87
C LEU A 86 1.69 1.87 5.95
N VAL A 87 1.55 0.56 6.18
CA VAL A 87 0.67 -0.30 5.38
C VAL A 87 -0.19 -1.18 6.27
N ASP A 88 -1.34 -1.59 5.73
CA ASP A 88 -2.26 -2.51 6.37
C ASP A 88 -2.45 -3.75 5.50
N PHE A 89 -2.40 -4.91 6.13
CA PHE A 89 -2.68 -6.21 5.49
C PHE A 89 -4.05 -6.68 5.96
N PRO A 90 -5.00 -6.93 5.06
CA PRO A 90 -6.29 -7.50 5.47
C PRO A 90 -6.08 -8.86 6.14
N ALA A 91 -6.79 -9.09 7.23
CA ALA A 91 -6.67 -10.32 8.00
C ALA A 91 -8.02 -10.67 8.63
N LYS A 92 -8.10 -11.86 9.19
CA LYS A 92 -9.27 -12.28 9.95
C LYS A 92 -8.87 -12.55 11.40
N ARG A 93 -9.70 -12.09 12.32
CA ARG A 93 -9.52 -12.35 13.74
C ARG A 93 -10.90 -12.61 14.34
N ASP A 94 -11.06 -13.79 14.93
CA ASP A 94 -12.34 -14.20 15.54
C ASP A 94 -13.53 -14.07 14.56
N GLY A 95 -13.29 -14.46 13.31
CA GLY A 95 -14.34 -14.49 12.27
C GLY A 95 -14.66 -13.14 11.64
N ARG A 96 -13.99 -12.06 12.03
CA ARG A 96 -14.22 -10.74 11.45
C ARG A 96 -12.95 -10.19 10.79
N GLU A 97 -13.13 -9.25 9.89
CA GLU A 97 -12.04 -8.61 9.19
C GLU A 97 -11.37 -7.56 10.05
N VAL A 98 -10.04 -7.63 10.11
CA VAL A 98 -9.19 -6.64 10.77
C VAL A 98 -8.03 -6.31 9.83
N TYR A 99 -7.14 -5.41 10.25
CA TYR A 99 -5.90 -5.13 9.55
C TYR A 99 -4.70 -5.45 10.43
N LEU A 100 -3.72 -6.14 9.86
CA LEU A 100 -2.39 -6.25 10.45
C LEU A 100 -1.62 -5.01 10.00
N CYS A 101 -1.11 -4.25 10.94
CA CYS A 101 -0.51 -2.95 10.67
C CYS A 101 1.00 -3.01 10.81
N TRP A 102 1.71 -2.50 9.81
CA TRP A 102 3.16 -2.42 9.84
C TRP A 102 3.61 -1.03 9.40
N GLU A 103 4.58 -0.51 10.15
CA GLU A 103 5.26 0.73 9.81
C GLU A 103 6.72 0.42 9.54
N GLU A 104 7.27 0.95 8.46
CA GLU A 104 8.66 0.71 8.08
C GLU A 104 9.59 1.14 9.20
N GLY A 105 10.54 0.25 9.54
CA GLY A 105 11.38 0.40 10.73
C GLY A 105 11.03 -0.61 11.82
N GLU A 106 9.80 -1.12 11.84
CA GLU A 106 9.44 -2.23 12.73
C GLU A 106 10.02 -3.52 12.13
N SER A 107 10.61 -4.36 12.97
CA SER A 107 11.29 -5.58 12.51
C SER A 107 10.34 -6.64 11.97
N GLU A 108 9.09 -6.62 12.46
CA GLU A 108 8.07 -7.58 12.07
C GLU A 108 6.68 -6.96 12.23
N VAL A 109 5.68 -7.62 11.67
CA VAL A 109 4.28 -7.24 11.89
C VAL A 109 3.90 -7.64 13.31
N GLY A 110 3.69 -6.66 14.17
CA GLY A 110 3.42 -6.89 15.59
C GLY A 110 2.12 -6.29 16.10
N TYR A 111 1.31 -5.69 15.22
CA TYR A 111 0.10 -4.96 15.62
C TYR A 111 -1.06 -5.25 14.69
N TRP A 112 -2.25 -5.09 15.24
CA TRP A 112 -3.49 -5.16 14.45
C TRP A 112 -4.45 -4.07 14.91
N HIS A 113 -5.42 -3.73 14.08
CA HIS A 113 -6.47 -2.79 14.45
C HIS A 113 -7.77 -3.14 13.74
N ASP A 114 -8.88 -2.70 14.31
CA ASP A 114 -10.17 -2.79 13.64
C ASP A 114 -10.19 -1.85 12.42
N PRO A 115 -10.97 -2.15 11.39
CA PRO A 115 -10.97 -1.34 10.17
C PRO A 115 -11.21 0.15 10.39
N GLU A 116 -11.97 0.51 11.42
CA GLU A 116 -12.32 1.90 11.70
C GLU A 116 -11.37 2.59 12.69
N ALA A 117 -10.49 1.83 13.35
CA ALA A 117 -9.65 2.37 14.40
C ALA A 117 -8.38 3.06 13.90
N GLY A 118 -7.84 2.60 12.78
CA GLY A 118 -6.61 3.15 12.21
C GLY A 118 -5.38 2.95 13.09
N TYR A 119 -4.31 3.71 12.79
CA TYR A 119 -3.03 3.59 13.49
C TYR A 119 -3.14 3.82 15.00
N GLY A 120 -3.91 4.83 15.41
CA GLY A 120 -4.07 5.16 16.83
C GLY A 120 -4.78 4.08 17.64
N GLY A 121 -5.47 3.16 16.99
CA GLY A 121 -6.13 2.03 17.62
C GLY A 121 -5.36 0.72 17.56
N ARG A 122 -4.08 0.76 17.22
CA ARG A 122 -3.22 -0.43 17.12
C ARG A 122 -3.14 -1.17 18.44
N ARG A 123 -3.22 -2.48 18.36
CA ARG A 123 -3.08 -3.39 19.51
C ARG A 123 -2.00 -4.42 19.21
N PRO A 124 -1.19 -4.82 20.19
CA PRO A 124 -0.21 -5.89 20.00
C PRO A 124 -0.89 -7.21 19.60
N ILE A 125 -0.25 -7.91 18.71
CA ILE A 125 -0.71 -9.23 18.28
C ILE A 125 -0.55 -10.26 19.41
#